data_43919380ad2b9ca3b9366d6b788a3729
#
_entry.id   43919380ad2b9ca3b9366d6b788a3729
#
_cell.length_a   1.000
_cell.length_b   1.000
_cell.length_c   1.000
_cell.angle_alpha   90.00
_cell.angle_beta   90.00
_cell.angle_gamma   90.00
#
_symmetry.space_group_name_H-M   'P 1'
#
loop_
_entity.id
_entity.type
_entity.pdbx_description
1 polymer ?
#
loop_
_entity_poly.entity_id
_entity_poly.type
_entity_poly.pdbx_seq_one_letter_code
_entity_poly.pdbx_strand_id
1 'polypeptide(L)'
;GATVSEPIDLPEHGVRVAFVELPNTKIELLLPLGENSPVAKFLERNVDGGMHHLCYEVDDIITARDKLVAAGARVLGNGEPKIGAHGKPVLFLHPKDFCGTLVEIEQVCL
;
A
#
# COMPACT_ATOMS: atom_id res chain seq x y z
N GLY A 1 19.77 -14.09 -4.52
CA GLY A 1 20.48 -13.27 -3.60
C GLY A 1 19.64 -12.28 -2.81
N ALA A 2 18.32 -12.17 -3.05
CA ALA A 2 17.47 -11.28 -2.27
C ALA A 2 17.13 -11.90 -0.90
N THR A 3 16.92 -11.04 0.10
CA THR A 3 16.49 -11.47 1.43
C THR A 3 14.96 -11.42 1.49
N VAL A 4 14.36 -12.50 1.95
CA VAL A 4 12.89 -12.58 2.10
C VAL A 4 12.54 -12.59 3.58
N SER A 5 11.64 -11.70 4.01
CA SER A 5 11.21 -11.62 5.39
C SER A 5 10.25 -12.76 5.77
N GLU A 6 10.11 -13.01 7.08
CA GLU A 6 9.06 -13.90 7.56
C GLU A 6 7.69 -13.26 7.28
N PRO A 7 6.68 -14.05 6.91
CA PRO A 7 5.33 -13.53 6.73
C PRO A 7 4.74 -13.00 8.04
N ILE A 8 4.02 -11.90 7.94
CA ILE A 8 3.27 -11.34 9.07
C ILE A 8 1.81 -11.09 8.68
N ASP A 9 0.92 -11.26 9.63
CA ASP A 9 -0.50 -11.03 9.42
C ASP A 9 -0.86 -9.61 9.86
N LEU A 10 -1.59 -8.90 8.98
CA LEU A 10 -2.14 -7.57 9.24
C LEU A 10 -3.66 -7.64 9.13
N PRO A 11 -4.35 -8.10 10.19
CA PRO A 11 -5.81 -8.31 10.12
C PRO A 11 -6.60 -7.05 9.81
N GLU A 12 -6.15 -5.87 10.28
CA GLU A 12 -6.82 -4.61 10.01
C GLU A 12 -6.77 -4.22 8.54
N HIS A 13 -5.78 -4.74 7.80
CA HIS A 13 -5.65 -4.53 6.36
C HIS A 13 -6.16 -5.73 5.55
N GLY A 14 -6.51 -6.81 6.23
CA GLY A 14 -7.00 -8.02 5.59
C GLY A 14 -5.96 -8.77 4.77
N VAL A 15 -4.69 -8.71 5.15
CA VAL A 15 -3.60 -9.30 4.38
C VAL A 15 -2.55 -9.97 5.25
N ARG A 16 -1.89 -10.98 4.66
CA ARG A 16 -0.61 -11.51 5.13
C ARG A 16 0.45 -10.99 4.18
N VAL A 17 1.54 -10.46 4.71
CA VAL A 17 2.59 -9.86 3.89
C VAL A 17 3.94 -10.49 4.15
N ALA A 18 4.77 -10.53 3.09
CA ALA A 18 6.19 -10.81 3.19
C ALA A 18 6.91 -9.86 2.24
N PHE A 19 8.14 -9.49 2.59
CA PHE A 19 8.90 -8.55 1.78
C PHE A 19 10.11 -9.24 1.16
N VAL A 20 10.34 -8.96 -0.12
CA VAL A 20 11.57 -9.30 -0.82
C VAL A 20 12.43 -8.05 -0.86
N GLU A 21 13.54 -8.06 -0.13
CA GLU A 21 14.43 -6.91 -0.01
C GLU A 21 15.42 -6.90 -1.17
N LEU A 22 15.46 -5.78 -1.89
CA LEU A 22 16.41 -5.54 -2.99
C LEU A 22 17.21 -4.27 -2.68
N PRO A 23 18.39 -4.06 -3.31
CA PRO A 23 19.21 -2.90 -2.99
C PRO A 23 18.53 -1.54 -3.14
N ASN A 24 17.58 -1.42 -4.07
CA ASN A 24 16.96 -0.15 -4.41
C ASN A 24 15.45 -0.13 -4.19
N THR A 25 14.85 -1.22 -3.70
CA THR A 25 13.40 -1.29 -3.51
C THR A 25 13.03 -2.51 -2.68
N LYS A 26 11.76 -2.64 -2.38
CA LYS A 26 11.16 -3.84 -1.78
C LYS A 26 9.99 -4.28 -2.62
N ILE A 27 9.81 -5.59 -2.73
CA ILE A 27 8.59 -6.16 -3.31
C ILE A 27 7.76 -6.72 -2.15
N GLU A 28 6.54 -6.23 -2.01
CA GLU A 28 5.62 -6.73 -1.00
C GLU A 28 4.76 -7.82 -1.61
N LEU A 29 4.85 -9.03 -1.07
CA LEU A 29 4.01 -10.15 -1.48
C LEU A 29 2.78 -10.13 -0.59
N LEU A 30 1.60 -10.13 -1.20
CA LEU A 30 0.33 -10.02 -0.50
C LEU A 30 -0.52 -11.28 -0.68
N LEU A 31 -1.03 -11.80 0.42
CA LEU A 31 -2.00 -12.89 0.44
C LEU A 31 -3.24 -12.40 1.18
N PRO A 32 -4.45 -12.63 0.64
CA PRO A 32 -5.65 -12.17 1.34
C PRO A 32 -5.90 -12.96 2.62
N LEU A 33 -6.32 -12.25 3.68
CA LEU A 33 -6.86 -12.86 4.88
C LEU A 33 -8.37 -12.63 4.89
N GLY A 34 -9.12 -13.70 4.62
CA GLY A 34 -10.57 -13.65 4.61
C GLY A 34 -11.15 -13.20 3.26
N GLU A 35 -12.44 -13.46 3.10
CA GLU A 35 -13.17 -13.22 1.86
C GLU A 35 -13.40 -11.73 1.60
N ASN A 36 -13.40 -10.92 2.65
CA ASN A 36 -13.66 -9.47 2.54
C ASN A 36 -12.38 -8.66 2.35
N SER A 37 -11.24 -9.33 2.20
CA SER A 37 -9.98 -8.65 1.95
C SER A 37 -10.01 -7.90 0.62
N PRO A 38 -9.48 -6.65 0.56
CA PRO A 38 -9.32 -5.94 -0.72
C PRO A 38 -8.49 -6.72 -1.73
N VAL A 39 -7.51 -7.50 -1.26
CA VAL A 39 -6.67 -8.34 -2.12
C VAL A 39 -7.46 -9.52 -2.69
N ALA A 40 -8.39 -10.08 -1.92
CA ALA A 40 -9.28 -11.13 -2.43
C ALA A 40 -10.10 -10.61 -3.62
N LYS A 41 -10.64 -9.40 -3.51
CA LYS A 41 -11.40 -8.76 -4.60
C LYS A 41 -10.52 -8.49 -5.82
N PHE A 42 -9.29 -8.05 -5.59
CA PHE A 42 -8.33 -7.86 -6.68
C PHE A 42 -8.06 -9.18 -7.42
N LEU A 43 -7.89 -10.28 -6.67
CA LEU A 43 -7.62 -11.59 -7.27
C LEU A 43 -8.81 -12.17 -8.01
N GLU A 44 -10.05 -11.80 -7.68
CA GLU A 44 -11.23 -12.18 -8.45
C GLU A 44 -11.14 -11.66 -9.89
N ARG A 45 -10.57 -10.47 -10.08
CA ARG A 45 -10.41 -9.84 -11.40
C ARG A 45 -9.06 -10.13 -12.03
N ASN A 46 -8.09 -10.59 -11.26
CA ASN A 46 -6.74 -10.88 -11.69
C ASN A 46 -6.33 -12.25 -11.16
N VAL A 47 -6.91 -13.30 -11.78
CA VAL A 47 -6.82 -14.68 -11.28
C VAL A 47 -5.38 -15.16 -11.16
N ASP A 48 -4.52 -14.74 -12.06
CA ASP A 48 -3.11 -15.13 -12.07
C ASP A 48 -2.23 -14.18 -11.23
N GLY A 49 -2.86 -13.28 -10.47
CA GLY A 49 -2.14 -12.28 -9.70
C GLY A 49 -1.83 -11.03 -10.52
N GLY A 50 -1.02 -10.16 -9.98
CA GLY A 50 -0.62 -8.94 -10.63
C GLY A 50 -0.10 -7.91 -9.64
N MET A 51 0.25 -6.74 -10.15
CA MET A 51 0.70 -5.63 -9.31
C MET A 51 -0.51 -4.96 -8.68
N HIS A 52 -0.59 -4.99 -7.34
CA HIS A 52 -1.71 -4.42 -6.60
C HIS A 52 -1.53 -2.92 -6.39
N HIS A 53 -0.36 -2.47 -6.00
CA HIS A 53 -0.10 -1.06 -5.74
C HIS A 53 1.38 -0.73 -5.82
N LEU A 54 1.66 0.58 -5.89
CA LEU A 54 3.01 1.15 -5.75
C LEU A 54 3.03 1.99 -4.49
N CYS A 55 4.13 1.96 -3.76
CA CYS A 55 4.31 2.78 -2.57
C CYS A 55 5.44 3.77 -2.79
N TYR A 56 5.16 5.05 -2.48
CA TYR A 56 6.17 6.12 -2.49
C TYR A 56 6.43 6.58 -1.07
N GLU A 57 7.69 6.75 -0.73
CA GLU A 57 8.07 7.29 0.56
C GLU A 57 8.02 8.81 0.53
N VAL A 58 7.51 9.40 1.61
CA VAL A 58 7.41 10.86 1.78
C VAL A 58 7.97 11.26 3.14
N ASP A 59 8.42 12.50 3.26
CA ASP A 59 8.97 13.00 4.52
C ASP A 59 7.87 13.30 5.55
N ASP A 60 6.79 13.95 5.10
CA ASP A 60 5.66 14.36 5.94
C ASP A 60 4.37 14.00 5.22
N ILE A 61 3.64 13.01 5.74
CA ILE A 61 2.47 12.47 5.07
C ILE A 61 1.30 13.46 5.00
N ILE A 62 1.15 14.32 6.02
CA ILE A 62 0.08 15.33 6.02
C ILE A 62 0.35 16.38 4.95
N THR A 63 1.59 16.86 4.86
CA THR A 63 1.99 17.83 3.83
C THR A 63 1.83 17.22 2.43
N ALA A 64 2.26 15.96 2.25
CA ALA A 64 2.13 15.25 0.98
C ALA A 64 0.65 15.08 0.60
N ARG A 65 -0.18 14.64 1.54
CA ARG A 65 -1.63 14.52 1.35
C ARG A 65 -2.23 15.84 0.89
N ASP A 66 -1.93 16.91 1.60
CA ASP A 66 -2.54 18.22 1.31
C ASP A 66 -2.14 18.73 -0.07
N LYS A 67 -0.89 18.55 -0.46
CA LYS A 67 -0.42 18.90 -1.81
C LYS A 67 -1.10 18.10 -2.90
N LEU A 68 -1.26 16.79 -2.68
CA LEU A 68 -1.89 15.90 -3.64
C LEU A 68 -3.38 16.23 -3.80
N VAL A 69 -4.08 16.48 -2.70
CA VAL A 69 -5.50 16.86 -2.72
C VAL A 69 -5.66 18.18 -3.44
N ALA A 70 -4.80 19.16 -3.18
CA ALA A 70 -4.83 20.45 -3.86
C ALA A 70 -4.60 20.31 -5.37
N ALA A 71 -3.85 19.30 -5.80
CA ALA A 71 -3.61 19.00 -7.21
C ALA A 71 -4.72 18.15 -7.85
N GLY A 72 -5.75 17.75 -7.08
CA GLY A 72 -6.91 17.03 -7.59
C GLY A 72 -6.94 15.54 -7.27
N ALA A 73 -5.97 15.01 -6.54
CA ALA A 73 -5.98 13.60 -6.16
C ALA A 73 -7.00 13.33 -5.04
N ARG A 74 -7.56 12.13 -5.06
CA ARG A 74 -8.53 11.68 -4.04
C ARG A 74 -7.86 10.68 -3.12
N VAL A 75 -8.00 10.93 -1.81
CA VAL A 75 -7.52 10.01 -0.77
C VAL A 75 -8.63 9.03 -0.42
N LEU A 76 -8.29 7.75 -0.37
CA LEU A 76 -9.24 6.71 0.01
C LEU A 76 -9.47 6.72 1.53
N GLY A 77 -10.63 6.18 1.94
CA GLY A 77 -11.02 6.15 3.35
C GLY A 77 -11.41 7.53 3.87
N ASN A 78 -11.08 7.81 5.12
CA ASN A 78 -11.45 9.07 5.77
C ASN A 78 -10.41 10.19 5.60
N GLY A 79 -9.35 9.93 4.81
CA GLY A 79 -8.29 10.92 4.58
C GLY A 79 -7.25 11.01 5.70
N GLU A 80 -7.40 10.23 6.76
CA GLU A 80 -6.45 10.22 7.88
C GLU A 80 -5.45 9.07 7.74
N PRO A 81 -4.15 9.30 8.02
CA PRO A 81 -3.16 8.24 7.96
C PRO A 81 -3.46 7.09 8.92
N LYS A 82 -3.11 5.88 8.50
CA LYS A 82 -3.17 4.66 9.32
C LYS A 82 -1.78 4.05 9.36
N ILE A 83 -1.55 3.19 10.35
CA ILE A 83 -0.26 2.50 10.47
C ILE A 83 -0.24 1.31 9.51
N GLY A 84 0.76 1.27 8.65
CA GLY A 84 0.95 0.22 7.67
C GLY A 84 1.91 -0.88 8.11
N ALA A 85 2.35 -1.68 7.15
CA ALA A 85 3.17 -2.89 7.38
C ALA A 85 4.50 -2.60 8.06
N HIS A 86 5.07 -1.42 7.87
CA HIS A 86 6.36 -1.03 8.47
C HIS A 86 6.20 -0.28 9.80
N GLY A 87 4.99 -0.21 10.35
CA GLY A 87 4.73 0.55 11.57
C GLY A 87 4.77 2.05 11.39
N LYS A 88 4.61 2.53 10.16
CA LYS A 88 4.68 3.94 9.78
C LYS A 88 3.35 4.42 9.20
N PRO A 89 3.05 5.73 9.29
CA PRO A 89 1.82 6.26 8.72
C PRO A 89 1.74 6.05 7.20
N VAL A 90 0.59 5.60 6.72
CA VAL A 90 0.33 5.40 5.29
C VAL A 90 -1.03 5.97 4.90
N LEU A 91 -1.16 6.33 3.62
CA LEU A 91 -2.41 6.69 2.97
C LEU A 91 -2.44 6.06 1.58
N PHE A 92 -3.65 5.78 1.10
CA PHE A 92 -3.86 5.29 -0.26
C PHE A 92 -4.59 6.34 -1.08
N LEU A 93 -4.19 6.46 -2.35
CA LEU A 93 -4.75 7.40 -3.31
C LEU A 93 -5.53 6.66 -4.39
N HIS A 94 -6.62 7.28 -4.85
CA HIS A 94 -7.54 6.64 -5.79
C HIS A 94 -6.84 6.32 -7.12
N PRO A 95 -6.95 5.06 -7.61
CA PRO A 95 -6.26 4.65 -8.82
C PRO A 95 -6.64 5.44 -10.08
N LYS A 96 -7.85 5.99 -10.14
CA LYS A 96 -8.26 6.80 -11.30
C LYS A 96 -7.43 8.06 -11.48
N ASP A 97 -6.78 8.54 -10.42
CA ASP A 97 -5.94 9.73 -10.48
C ASP A 97 -4.49 9.39 -10.82
N PHE A 98 -4.16 8.10 -10.94
CA PHE A 98 -2.80 7.60 -11.16
C PHE A 98 -2.77 6.51 -12.22
N CYS A 99 -3.42 6.76 -13.36
CA CYS A 99 -3.41 5.88 -14.53
C CYS A 99 -3.89 4.45 -14.23
N GLY A 100 -4.83 4.30 -13.31
CA GLY A 100 -5.41 3.01 -12.95
C GLY A 100 -4.62 2.24 -11.91
N THR A 101 -3.57 2.82 -11.34
CA THR A 101 -2.73 2.17 -10.34
C THR A 101 -3.06 2.69 -8.95
N LEU A 102 -3.34 1.79 -8.01
CA LEU A 102 -3.47 2.17 -6.60
C LEU A 102 -2.10 2.64 -6.10
N VAL A 103 -2.07 3.82 -5.49
CA VAL A 103 -0.84 4.40 -4.96
C VAL A 103 -0.93 4.54 -3.45
N GLU A 104 0.10 4.06 -2.78
CA GLU A 104 0.30 4.24 -1.35
C GLU A 104 1.39 5.28 -1.13
N ILE A 105 1.22 6.15 -0.14
CA ILE A 105 2.31 6.98 0.37
C ILE A 105 2.60 6.59 1.81
N GLU A 106 3.88 6.53 2.16
CA GLU A 106 4.34 6.11 3.50
C GLU A 106 5.34 7.13 4.03
N GLN A 107 5.14 7.57 5.27
CA GLN A 107 6.08 8.49 5.91
C GLN A 107 7.34 7.74 6.35
N VAL A 108 8.51 8.21 5.92
CA VAL A 108 9.79 7.51 6.20
C VAL A 108 10.24 7.65 7.64
N CYS A 109 9.92 8.78 8.27
CA CYS A 109 10.27 9.04 9.67
C CYS A 109 9.02 9.40 10.47
N LEU A 110 8.99 8.98 11.71
CA LEU A 110 7.90 9.34 12.63
C LEU A 110 8.14 10.69 13.29
#